data_e653e59b49de295509bc16655f015725
#
_entry.id   e653e59b49de295509bc16655f015725
#
_cell.length_a   1.000
_cell.length_b   1.000
_cell.length_c   1.000
_cell.angle_alpha   90.00
_cell.angle_beta   90.00
_cell.angle_gamma   90.00
#
_symmetry.space_group_name_H-M   'P 1'
#
loop_
_entity.id
_entity.type
_entity.pdbx_description
1 polymer ?
#
loop_
_entity_poly.entity_id
_entity_poly.type
_entity_poly.pdbx_seq_one_letter_code
_entity_poly.pdbx_strand_id
1 'polypeptide(L)'
;MKKIEAIIKPFKLDDVKEALIEAGIEGMTISEVKGYGRQQGHSELYRGAEYVVEFIPKVKIEIVVSSQEFADKAIEAIMQSAKTGKIGDGKDRKSV
;
A
#
# COMPACT_ATOMS: atom_id res chain seq x y z
N MET A 1 4.57 -15.00 -15.85
CA MET A 1 3.95 -13.74 -15.49
C MET A 1 3.80 -13.62 -13.99
N LYS A 2 4.04 -12.44 -13.50
CA LYS A 2 3.96 -12.16 -12.08
C LYS A 2 2.98 -11.04 -11.85
N LYS A 3 2.20 -11.13 -10.78
CA LYS A 3 1.27 -10.09 -10.40
C LYS A 3 1.68 -9.53 -9.06
N ILE A 4 1.69 -8.21 -8.97
CA ILE A 4 2.04 -7.51 -7.75
C ILE A 4 0.86 -6.66 -7.34
N GLU A 5 0.48 -6.76 -6.07
CA GLU A 5 -0.55 -5.91 -5.51
C GLU A 5 0.04 -5.17 -4.34
N ALA A 6 -0.17 -3.88 -4.31
CA ALA A 6 0.33 -3.05 -3.22
C ALA A 6 -0.80 -2.19 -2.70
N ILE A 7 -0.90 -2.12 -1.39
CA ILE A 7 -1.86 -1.23 -0.73
C ILE A 7 -1.07 -0.11 -0.10
N ILE A 8 -1.35 1.11 -0.50
CA ILE A 8 -0.59 2.26 -0.03
C ILE A 8 -1.52 3.34 0.46
N LYS A 9 -0.95 4.29 1.16
CA LYS A 9 -1.71 5.46 1.60
C LYS A 9 -1.98 6.37 0.40
N PRO A 10 -3.16 6.97 0.34
CA PRO A 10 -3.52 7.75 -0.86
C PRO A 10 -2.53 8.85 -1.19
N PHE A 11 -1.97 9.51 -0.20
CA PHE A 11 -1.09 10.63 -0.48
C PHE A 11 0.26 10.19 -1.04
N LYS A 12 0.53 8.89 -1.04
CA LYS A 12 1.76 8.39 -1.63
C LYS A 12 1.60 7.96 -3.07
N LEU A 13 0.39 8.02 -3.59
CA LEU A 13 0.12 7.46 -4.91
C LEU A 13 1.00 8.07 -6.00
N ASP A 14 1.14 9.40 -6.01
CA ASP A 14 1.91 10.02 -7.06
C ASP A 14 3.38 9.63 -7.01
N ASP A 15 3.93 9.57 -5.80
CA ASP A 15 5.33 9.17 -5.67
C ASP A 15 5.55 7.74 -6.14
N VAL A 16 4.64 6.85 -5.76
CA VAL A 16 4.78 5.45 -6.13
C VAL A 16 4.60 5.29 -7.62
N LYS A 17 3.64 6.00 -8.18
CA LYS A 17 3.39 5.91 -9.61
C LYS A 17 4.61 6.35 -10.41
N GLU A 18 5.21 7.46 -10.01
CA GLU A 18 6.40 7.94 -10.69
C GLU A 18 7.55 6.95 -10.59
N ALA A 19 7.74 6.40 -9.41
CA ALA A 19 8.82 5.46 -9.21
C ALA A 19 8.63 4.22 -10.08
N LEU A 20 7.40 3.77 -10.22
CA LEU A 20 7.12 2.61 -11.05
C LEU A 20 7.36 2.90 -12.52
N ILE A 21 6.97 4.08 -12.96
CA ILE A 21 7.22 4.45 -14.35
C ILE A 21 8.73 4.49 -14.62
N GLU A 22 9.48 5.06 -13.70
CA GLU A 22 10.93 5.12 -13.85
C GLU A 22 11.56 3.75 -13.84
N ALA A 23 10.95 2.81 -13.17
CA ALA A 23 11.45 1.45 -13.14
C ALA A 23 11.11 0.66 -14.39
N GLY A 24 10.41 1.28 -15.33
CA GLY A 24 10.07 0.61 -16.57
C GLY A 24 8.74 -0.09 -16.59
N ILE A 25 7.92 0.15 -15.57
CA ILE A 25 6.59 -0.45 -15.52
C ILE A 25 5.66 0.37 -16.38
N GLU A 26 5.05 -0.27 -17.37
CA GLU A 26 4.28 0.44 -18.36
C GLU A 26 2.80 0.45 -18.11
N GLY A 27 2.31 -0.41 -17.24
CA GLY A 27 0.89 -0.45 -16.98
C GLY A 27 0.61 -0.80 -15.55
N MET A 28 -0.41 -0.18 -15.00
CA MET A 28 -0.83 -0.47 -13.65
C MET A 28 -2.30 -0.14 -13.52
N THR A 29 -2.97 -0.86 -12.66
CA THR A 29 -4.37 -0.60 -12.36
C THR A 29 -4.45 -0.04 -10.95
N ILE A 30 -5.16 1.06 -10.80
CA ILE A 30 -5.25 1.74 -9.53
C ILE A 30 -6.69 1.76 -9.09
N SER A 31 -6.95 1.33 -7.87
CA SER A 31 -8.29 1.31 -7.31
C SER A 31 -8.27 1.97 -5.94
N GLU A 32 -9.32 2.71 -5.66
CA GLU A 32 -9.52 3.21 -4.32
C GLU A 32 -10.22 2.15 -3.50
N VAL A 33 -9.66 1.83 -2.36
CA VAL A 33 -10.21 0.80 -1.50
C VAL A 33 -10.24 1.33 -0.09
N LYS A 34 -10.92 0.61 0.78
CA LYS A 34 -10.99 0.99 2.18
C LYS A 34 -10.41 -0.11 3.02
N GLY A 35 -9.45 0.25 3.83
CA GLY A 35 -8.91 -0.67 4.79
C GLY A 35 -9.85 -0.78 5.96
N TYR A 36 -9.86 -1.94 6.55
CA TYR A 36 -10.71 -2.23 7.68
C TYR A 36 -9.81 -2.66 8.83
N GLY A 37 -9.98 -2.05 9.97
CA GLY A 37 -9.16 -2.44 11.09
C GLY A 37 -9.80 -2.10 12.40
N ARG A 38 -9.25 -2.69 13.44
CA ARG A 38 -9.69 -2.43 14.81
C ARG A 38 -8.66 -1.55 15.47
N GLN A 39 -9.16 -0.54 16.14
CA GLN A 39 -8.33 0.39 16.82
C GLN A 39 -8.56 0.24 18.29
N GLN A 40 -7.51 -0.03 19.04
CA GLN A 40 -7.61 -0.06 20.47
C GLN A 40 -7.35 1.32 21.00
N GLY A 41 -7.80 1.56 22.19
CA GLY A 41 -7.46 2.78 22.86
C GLY A 41 -8.49 3.85 22.73
N HIS A 42 -9.14 3.91 21.62
CA HIS A 42 -10.21 4.87 21.47
C HIS A 42 -11.54 4.30 21.83
N SER A 43 -11.58 3.02 22.07
CA SER A 43 -12.84 2.33 22.18
C SER A 43 -13.21 2.01 23.60
N GLU A 44 -12.44 2.48 24.51
CA GLU A 44 -12.78 2.18 25.89
C GLU A 44 -14.13 2.77 26.25
N LEU A 45 -14.60 3.70 25.48
CA LEU A 45 -15.88 4.29 25.75
C LEU A 45 -17.03 3.46 25.31
N TYR A 46 -16.76 2.41 24.59
CA TYR A 46 -17.82 1.60 24.02
C TYR A 46 -18.05 0.40 24.88
N ARG A 47 -18.55 0.61 25.99
CA ARG A 47 -19.01 -0.40 26.85
C ARG A 47 -18.69 -1.79 26.45
N GLY A 48 -17.62 -2.30 26.82
CA GLY A 48 -17.25 -3.64 26.52
C GLY A 48 -16.61 -3.84 25.19
N ALA A 49 -16.73 -2.91 24.32
CA ALA A 49 -15.99 -3.00 23.08
C ALA A 49 -14.59 -2.51 23.37
N GLU A 50 -13.62 -3.23 22.91
CA GLU A 50 -12.27 -2.87 23.22
C GLU A 50 -11.57 -2.24 22.07
N TYR A 51 -12.28 -1.98 20.98
CA TYR A 51 -11.68 -1.39 19.82
C TYR A 51 -12.77 -0.81 18.96
N VAL A 52 -12.38 0.14 18.16
CA VAL A 52 -13.24 0.77 17.18
C VAL A 52 -12.90 0.18 15.83
N VAL A 53 -13.93 -0.12 15.05
CA VAL A 53 -13.74 -0.58 13.69
C VAL A 53 -13.81 0.64 12.81
N GLU A 54 -12.78 0.83 12.01
CA GLU A 54 -12.71 2.00 11.15
C GLU A 54 -12.41 1.56 9.73
N PHE A 55 -12.96 2.32 8.79
CA PHE A 55 -12.65 2.12 7.39
C PHE A 55 -11.75 3.26 6.97
N ILE A 56 -10.54 2.93 6.58
CA ILE A 56 -9.53 3.91 6.25
C ILE A 56 -9.27 3.85 4.76
N PRO A 57 -9.33 4.99 4.08
CA PRO A 57 -9.09 4.97 2.62
C PRO A 57 -7.67 4.59 2.31
N LYS A 58 -7.55 3.74 1.31
CA LYS A 58 -6.28 3.26 0.80
C LYS A 58 -6.36 3.20 -0.70
N VAL A 59 -5.20 3.01 -1.32
CA VAL A 59 -5.13 2.84 -2.76
C VAL A 59 -4.46 1.51 -3.04
N LYS A 60 -5.06 0.74 -3.93
CA LYS A 60 -4.50 -0.52 -4.36
C LYS A 60 -3.93 -0.35 -5.74
N ILE A 61 -2.69 -0.76 -5.93
CA ILE A 61 -2.02 -0.74 -7.21
C ILE A 61 -1.77 -2.18 -7.61
N GLU A 62 -2.21 -2.53 -8.82
CA GLU A 62 -2.00 -3.87 -9.35
C GLU A 62 -1.14 -3.77 -10.59
N ILE A 63 -0.12 -4.61 -10.66
CA ILE A 63 0.84 -4.61 -11.75
C ILE A 63 1.04 -6.04 -12.20
N VAL A 64 1.05 -6.25 -13.52
CA VAL A 64 1.40 -7.54 -14.07
C VAL A 64 2.68 -7.37 -14.86
N VAL A 65 3.68 -8.17 -14.55
CA VAL A 65 4.97 -8.08 -15.22
C VAL A 65 5.33 -9.45 -15.78
N SER A 66 6.21 -9.44 -16.77
CA SER A 66 6.51 -10.66 -17.49
C SER A 66 7.69 -11.43 -16.89
N SER A 67 8.47 -10.84 -16.02
CA SER A 67 9.65 -11.49 -15.52
C SER A 67 9.87 -11.19 -14.05
N GLN A 68 10.69 -12.03 -13.43
CA GLN A 68 11.05 -11.81 -12.04
C GLN A 68 11.85 -10.53 -11.87
N GLU A 69 12.65 -10.22 -12.88
CA GLU A 69 13.45 -9.00 -12.80
C GLU A 69 12.58 -7.77 -12.69
N PHE A 70 11.55 -7.68 -13.52
CA PHE A 70 10.63 -6.56 -13.42
C PHE A 70 9.82 -6.59 -12.13
N ALA A 71 9.48 -7.79 -11.65
CA ALA A 71 8.77 -7.88 -10.39
C ALA A 71 9.62 -7.31 -9.26
N ASP A 72 10.90 -7.67 -9.24
CA ASP A 72 11.80 -7.16 -8.21
C ASP A 72 11.94 -5.65 -8.29
N LYS A 73 12.06 -5.13 -9.50
CA LYS A 73 12.18 -3.68 -9.67
C LYS A 73 10.92 -2.95 -9.21
N ALA A 74 9.76 -3.52 -9.51
CA ALA A 74 8.52 -2.90 -9.10
C ALA A 74 8.38 -2.90 -7.60
N ILE A 75 8.69 -4.03 -6.97
CA ILE A 75 8.59 -4.11 -5.52
C ILE A 75 9.52 -3.11 -4.86
N GLU A 76 10.74 -3.02 -5.35
CA GLU A 76 11.69 -2.09 -4.77
C GLU A 76 11.23 -0.65 -4.96
N ALA A 77 10.71 -0.32 -6.13
CA ALA A 77 10.22 1.02 -6.39
C ALA A 77 9.09 1.39 -5.43
N ILE A 78 8.18 0.45 -5.20
CA ILE A 78 7.08 0.69 -4.29
C ILE A 78 7.59 0.89 -2.87
N MET A 79 8.50 0.02 -2.45
CA MET A 79 8.98 0.10 -1.07
C MET A 79 9.75 1.37 -0.82
N GLN A 80 10.54 1.81 -1.77
CA GLN A 80 11.29 3.04 -1.59
C GLN A 80 10.41 4.26 -1.60
N SER A 81 9.46 4.31 -2.53
CA SER A 81 8.66 5.50 -2.70
C SER A 81 7.53 5.60 -1.70
N ALA A 82 7.11 4.49 -1.11
CA ALA A 82 6.04 4.52 -0.13
C ALA A 82 6.53 4.87 1.26
N LYS A 83 7.83 4.93 1.45
CA LYS A 83 8.37 5.29 2.75
C LYS A 83 8.17 6.76 3.01
N THR A 84 7.78 7.07 4.22
CA THR A 84 7.63 8.46 4.62
C THR A 84 8.70 8.91 5.60
N GLY A 85 9.55 7.97 6.01
CA GLY A 85 10.57 8.30 6.98
C GLY A 85 10.11 8.15 8.42
N LYS A 86 8.88 7.78 8.62
CA LYS A 86 8.35 7.60 9.96
C LYS A 86 8.31 6.13 10.32
N ILE A 87 8.50 5.89 11.59
CA ILE A 87 8.41 4.52 12.08
C ILE A 87 7.02 3.99 11.81
N GLY A 88 6.97 2.81 11.28
CA GLY A 88 5.70 2.17 11.02
C GLY A 88 5.22 2.28 9.60
N ASP A 89 5.66 3.32 8.89
CA ASP A 89 5.20 3.46 7.52
C ASP A 89 5.69 2.34 6.63
N GLY A 90 6.88 1.87 6.88
CA GLY A 90 7.41 0.79 6.07
C GLY A 90 6.71 -0.53 6.26
N LYS A 91 5.90 -0.65 7.28
CA LYS A 91 5.20 -1.90 7.52
C LYS A 91 4.16 -2.18 6.46
N ASP A 92 3.70 -1.13 5.83
CA ASP A 92 2.68 -1.33 4.80
C ASP A 92 3.20 -2.14 3.63
N ARG A 93 4.51 -2.19 3.47
CA ARG A 93 5.06 -2.95 2.35
C ARG A 93 4.74 -4.42 2.45
N LYS A 94 4.35 -4.89 3.60
CA LYS A 94 3.97 -6.27 3.71
C LYS A 94 2.71 -6.59 2.94
N SER A 95 2.04 -5.58 2.50
CA SER A 95 0.85 -5.78 1.69
C SER A 95 1.18 -6.05 0.24
N VAL A 96 2.43 -5.96 -0.09
CA VAL A 96 2.87 -6.13 -1.46
C VAL A 96 2.91 -7.59 -1.86
#